data_b53543b78bf5df7d6cf2b1b26194ca3b
#
_entry.id   b53543b78bf5df7d6cf2b1b26194ca3b
#
_cell.length_a   1.000
_cell.length_b   1.000
_cell.length_c   1.000
_cell.angle_alpha   90.00
_cell.angle_beta   90.00
_cell.angle_gamma   90.00
#
_symmetry.space_group_name_H-M   'P 1'
#
loop_
_entity.id
_entity.type
_entity.pdbx_description
1 polymer ?
#
loop_
_entity_poly.entity_id
_entity_poly.type
_entity_poly.pdbx_seq_one_letter_code
_entity_poly.pdbx_strand_id
1 'polypeptide(L)'
;MKKLRVAIIGQGRSGRNIHGRFFRSADNDFCQVVCIVETDEFRRNRAAEEFGCDVVADYTELFGRDDIDLVVNASYSQMHYPITKDLLCHGFHVLSEKPFGRSYYECMDLIRAANEHGVVVAAFHQSLLSPAFCNVKKIIESGVLGDILQINLKYSGFARRWDWQTLQSRCAGGLYNTGPHPVGQALDLLGWDEDTRVAYSSLKTVLTSGDGDDYAKIILQTPHKPAVDIEVISADAFASDYVFKIYGSKGTLCSTNTEYKLKYIDDFAAYPARPVIAASLAGENGEPIYCSEKLNFTEVSEKITGSSFDIAVRDFYRMMYDAIFDGKPLDISPEHAAQVIGIIEACHAQNPLPVIYDL
;
A
#
# COMPACT_ATOMS: atom_id res chain seq x y z
N MET A 1 -27.77 -13.23 5.12
CA MET A 1 -27.11 -11.91 4.98
C MET A 1 -27.39 -11.41 3.57
N LYS A 2 -27.71 -10.13 3.37
CA LYS A 2 -27.84 -9.52 2.03
C LYS A 2 -26.46 -9.57 1.36
N LYS A 3 -26.40 -9.98 0.07
CA LYS A 3 -25.12 -9.96 -0.64
C LYS A 3 -24.85 -8.56 -1.21
N LEU A 4 -23.59 -8.14 -1.17
CA LEU A 4 -23.10 -6.95 -1.86
C LEU A 4 -23.04 -7.27 -3.37
N ARG A 5 -23.87 -6.61 -4.17
CA ARG A 5 -23.96 -6.79 -5.62
C ARG A 5 -22.90 -5.91 -6.29
N VAL A 6 -21.96 -6.55 -6.98
CA VAL A 6 -20.75 -5.89 -7.47
C VAL A 6 -20.70 -5.89 -8.99
N ALA A 7 -20.42 -4.73 -9.59
CA ALA A 7 -19.95 -4.63 -10.96
C ALA A 7 -18.43 -4.43 -10.98
N ILE A 8 -17.73 -5.02 -11.96
CA ILE A 8 -16.26 -4.88 -12.10
C ILE A 8 -15.93 -4.31 -13.45
N ILE A 9 -15.21 -3.20 -13.50
CA ILE A 9 -14.69 -2.58 -14.71
C ILE A 9 -13.26 -3.05 -14.94
N GLY A 10 -13.02 -3.70 -16.07
CA GLY A 10 -11.74 -4.27 -16.47
C GLY A 10 -11.55 -5.72 -16.04
N GLN A 11 -11.09 -6.56 -16.97
CA GLN A 11 -10.75 -7.97 -16.77
C GLN A 11 -9.28 -8.25 -17.08
N GLY A 12 -8.43 -7.26 -16.78
CA GLY A 12 -6.99 -7.38 -16.75
C GLY A 12 -6.51 -8.10 -15.49
N ARG A 13 -5.25 -7.85 -15.10
CA ARG A 13 -4.63 -8.49 -13.93
C ARG A 13 -5.40 -8.20 -12.62
N SER A 14 -5.73 -6.95 -12.34
CA SER A 14 -6.44 -6.59 -11.10
C SER A 14 -7.87 -7.11 -11.12
N GLY A 15 -8.66 -6.77 -12.12
CA GLY A 15 -10.06 -7.14 -12.17
C GLY A 15 -10.29 -8.65 -12.13
N ARG A 16 -9.52 -9.46 -12.91
CA ARG A 16 -9.68 -10.92 -12.94
C ARG A 16 -8.92 -11.66 -11.85
N ASN A 17 -7.60 -11.33 -11.64
CA ASN A 17 -6.72 -12.17 -10.82
C ASN A 17 -6.61 -11.71 -9.37
N ILE A 18 -7.10 -10.52 -9.06
CA ILE A 18 -7.20 -10.00 -7.68
C ILE A 18 -8.67 -10.01 -7.25
N HIS A 19 -9.46 -9.07 -7.71
CA HIS A 19 -10.86 -8.94 -7.33
C HIS A 19 -11.68 -10.17 -7.72
N GLY A 20 -11.61 -10.57 -8.97
CA GLY A 20 -12.31 -11.74 -9.51
C GLY A 20 -11.89 -13.05 -8.86
N ARG A 21 -10.62 -13.18 -8.44
CA ARG A 21 -10.16 -14.35 -7.68
C ARG A 21 -10.86 -14.43 -6.34
N PHE A 22 -10.96 -13.32 -5.62
CA PHE A 22 -11.69 -13.28 -4.35
C PHE A 22 -13.17 -13.63 -4.54
N PHE A 23 -13.83 -13.02 -5.52
CA PHE A 23 -15.27 -13.27 -5.75
C PHE A 23 -15.59 -14.73 -6.12
N ARG A 24 -14.65 -15.46 -6.72
CA ARG A 24 -14.77 -16.89 -7.03
C ARG A 24 -14.23 -17.82 -5.94
N SER A 25 -13.65 -17.29 -4.88
CA SER A 25 -13.11 -18.09 -3.79
C SER A 25 -14.18 -18.58 -2.82
N ALA A 26 -13.85 -19.63 -2.08
CA ALA A 26 -14.70 -20.13 -0.99
C ALA A 26 -14.81 -19.16 0.20
N ASP A 27 -13.90 -18.19 0.31
CA ASP A 27 -13.88 -17.17 1.36
C ASP A 27 -14.89 -16.04 1.11
N ASN A 28 -15.52 -16.01 -0.09
CA ASN A 28 -16.55 -15.06 -0.46
C ASN A 28 -17.94 -15.60 -0.19
N ASP A 29 -18.51 -15.29 0.96
CA ASP A 29 -19.89 -15.63 1.34
C ASP A 29 -20.86 -14.44 1.31
N PHE A 30 -20.36 -13.20 1.05
CA PHE A 30 -21.13 -11.95 1.20
C PHE A 30 -21.15 -11.05 -0.04
N CYS A 31 -20.42 -11.36 -1.10
CA CYS A 31 -20.44 -10.60 -2.35
C CYS A 31 -21.01 -11.45 -3.51
N GLN A 32 -21.58 -10.78 -4.50
CA GLN A 32 -22.02 -11.39 -5.75
C GLN A 32 -21.67 -10.46 -6.91
N VAL A 33 -20.95 -10.98 -7.91
CA VAL A 33 -20.72 -10.24 -9.16
C VAL A 33 -22.00 -10.32 -9.99
N VAL A 34 -22.53 -9.15 -10.38
CA VAL A 34 -23.76 -9.03 -11.17
C VAL A 34 -23.52 -8.48 -12.57
N CYS A 35 -22.38 -7.77 -12.77
CA CYS A 35 -22.01 -7.25 -14.08
C CYS A 35 -20.51 -7.15 -14.24
N ILE A 36 -19.99 -7.41 -15.43
CA ILE A 36 -18.60 -7.17 -15.82
C ILE A 36 -18.58 -6.19 -17.00
N VAL A 37 -17.74 -5.17 -16.90
CA VAL A 37 -17.45 -4.24 -17.97
C VAL A 37 -16.06 -4.57 -18.53
N GLU A 38 -15.98 -4.92 -19.81
CA GLU A 38 -14.70 -5.20 -20.47
C GLU A 38 -14.81 -4.90 -21.98
N THR A 39 -13.91 -4.07 -22.47
CA THR A 39 -13.90 -3.66 -23.89
C THR A 39 -13.45 -4.77 -24.83
N ASP A 40 -12.52 -5.63 -24.38
CA ASP A 40 -12.04 -6.78 -25.16
C ASP A 40 -13.09 -7.90 -25.16
N GLU A 41 -13.58 -8.27 -26.33
CA GLU A 41 -14.66 -9.25 -26.51
C GLU A 41 -14.27 -10.63 -25.96
N PHE A 42 -13.03 -11.08 -26.18
CA PHE A 42 -12.57 -12.38 -25.69
C PHE A 42 -12.58 -12.43 -24.16
N ARG A 43 -12.09 -11.37 -23.51
CA ARG A 43 -12.09 -11.27 -22.04
C ARG A 43 -13.50 -11.13 -21.49
N ARG A 44 -14.37 -10.41 -22.19
CA ARG A 44 -15.77 -10.23 -21.83
C ARG A 44 -16.54 -11.55 -21.86
N ASN A 45 -16.41 -12.33 -22.94
CA ASN A 45 -17.04 -13.64 -23.07
C ASN A 45 -16.55 -14.63 -22.01
N ARG A 46 -15.23 -14.68 -21.78
CA ARG A 46 -14.66 -15.47 -20.69
C ARG A 46 -15.22 -15.06 -19.32
N ALA A 47 -15.37 -13.77 -19.05
CA ALA A 47 -15.91 -13.29 -17.79
C ALA A 47 -17.39 -13.69 -17.61
N ALA A 48 -18.19 -13.68 -18.66
CA ALA A 48 -19.57 -14.20 -18.63
C ALA A 48 -19.63 -15.66 -18.16
N GLU A 49 -18.72 -16.50 -18.70
CA GLU A 49 -18.62 -17.92 -18.29
C GLU A 49 -18.11 -18.07 -16.83
N GLU A 50 -17.09 -17.30 -16.43
CA GLU A 50 -16.47 -17.41 -15.12
C GLU A 50 -17.40 -16.94 -13.97
N PHE A 51 -18.24 -15.94 -14.22
CA PHE A 51 -19.09 -15.34 -13.18
C PHE A 51 -20.59 -15.63 -13.32
N GLY A 52 -21.03 -16.04 -14.51
CA GLY A 52 -22.47 -16.28 -14.77
C GLY A 52 -23.30 -15.00 -14.59
N CYS A 53 -22.78 -13.86 -14.99
CA CYS A 53 -23.40 -12.55 -14.80
C CYS A 53 -23.51 -11.79 -16.14
N ASP A 54 -24.17 -10.64 -16.13
CA ASP A 54 -24.22 -9.74 -17.27
C ASP A 54 -22.82 -9.25 -17.65
N VAL A 55 -22.61 -9.01 -18.94
CA VAL A 55 -21.38 -8.42 -19.44
C VAL A 55 -21.68 -7.32 -20.44
N VAL A 56 -20.99 -6.20 -20.30
CA VAL A 56 -21.14 -5.02 -21.18
C VAL A 56 -19.78 -4.53 -21.66
N ALA A 57 -19.77 -3.73 -22.74
CA ALA A 57 -18.54 -3.25 -23.34
C ALA A 57 -18.07 -1.90 -22.77
N ASP A 58 -19.02 -1.06 -22.32
CA ASP A 58 -18.76 0.28 -21.83
C ASP A 58 -19.35 0.46 -20.43
N TYR A 59 -18.63 1.18 -19.55
CA TYR A 59 -19.07 1.41 -18.17
C TYR A 59 -20.30 2.30 -18.08
N THR A 60 -20.58 3.12 -19.08
CA THR A 60 -21.80 3.95 -19.12
C THR A 60 -23.08 3.12 -19.24
N GLU A 61 -22.97 1.86 -19.68
CA GLU A 61 -24.10 0.91 -19.68
C GLU A 61 -24.51 0.48 -18.26
N LEU A 62 -23.74 0.82 -17.22
CA LEU A 62 -24.11 0.63 -15.84
C LEU A 62 -25.12 1.70 -15.35
N PHE A 63 -25.16 2.87 -16.01
CA PHE A 63 -25.98 3.99 -15.55
C PHE A 63 -27.46 3.63 -15.51
N GLY A 64 -28.11 3.97 -14.40
CA GLY A 64 -29.51 3.65 -14.18
C GLY A 64 -29.82 2.22 -13.74
N ARG A 65 -28.80 1.35 -13.57
CA ARG A 65 -28.98 0.01 -12.99
C ARG A 65 -29.18 0.14 -11.46
N ASP A 66 -30.22 -0.51 -10.94
CA ASP A 66 -30.58 -0.54 -9.51
C ASP A 66 -30.19 -1.86 -8.82
N ASP A 67 -29.59 -2.77 -9.58
CA ASP A 67 -29.12 -4.07 -9.12
C ASP A 67 -27.63 -4.10 -8.75
N ILE A 68 -26.95 -2.93 -8.69
CA ILE A 68 -25.54 -2.77 -8.34
C ILE A 68 -25.41 -1.97 -7.05
N ASP A 69 -24.75 -2.55 -6.04
CA ASP A 69 -24.47 -1.87 -4.78
C ASP A 69 -23.04 -1.26 -4.78
N LEU A 70 -22.08 -1.82 -5.53
CA LEU A 70 -20.68 -1.37 -5.59
C LEU A 70 -20.13 -1.54 -7.01
N VAL A 71 -19.44 -0.54 -7.51
CA VAL A 71 -18.64 -0.65 -8.74
C VAL A 71 -17.16 -0.69 -8.37
N VAL A 72 -16.45 -1.72 -8.83
CA VAL A 72 -14.99 -1.84 -8.72
C VAL A 72 -14.35 -1.32 -10.00
N ASN A 73 -13.62 -0.22 -9.92
CA ASN A 73 -12.89 0.34 -11.05
C ASN A 73 -11.46 -0.24 -11.09
N ALA A 74 -11.26 -1.30 -11.89
CA ALA A 74 -9.98 -1.92 -12.16
C ALA A 74 -9.51 -1.70 -13.61
N SER A 75 -9.82 -0.54 -14.16
CA SER A 75 -9.38 -0.06 -15.47
C SER A 75 -7.88 0.26 -15.49
N TYR A 76 -7.39 0.89 -16.56
CA TYR A 76 -6.03 1.45 -16.58
C TYR A 76 -5.89 2.62 -15.62
N SER A 77 -4.71 2.80 -15.03
CA SER A 77 -4.48 3.78 -13.95
C SER A 77 -4.89 5.20 -14.31
N GLN A 78 -4.64 5.66 -15.55
CA GLN A 78 -5.05 6.99 -15.98
C GLN A 78 -6.58 7.16 -16.09
N MET A 79 -7.34 6.06 -16.09
CA MET A 79 -8.79 6.05 -16.14
C MET A 79 -9.44 5.94 -14.76
N HIS A 80 -8.66 5.73 -13.70
CA HIS A 80 -9.22 5.62 -12.35
C HIS A 80 -9.99 6.89 -11.97
N TYR A 81 -9.39 8.07 -12.11
CA TYR A 81 -10.04 9.33 -11.78
C TYR A 81 -11.30 9.61 -12.63
N PRO A 82 -11.24 9.67 -13.98
CA PRO A 82 -12.40 10.07 -14.77
C PRO A 82 -13.57 9.09 -14.64
N ILE A 83 -13.32 7.77 -14.68
CA ILE A 83 -14.38 6.77 -14.54
C ILE A 83 -14.96 6.78 -13.13
N THR A 84 -14.13 6.85 -12.08
CA THR A 84 -14.62 6.89 -10.70
C THR A 84 -15.49 8.12 -10.47
N LYS A 85 -15.04 9.30 -10.96
CA LYS A 85 -15.82 10.54 -10.83
C LYS A 85 -17.18 10.45 -11.49
N ASP A 86 -17.24 9.92 -12.71
CA ASP A 86 -18.47 9.80 -13.46
C ASP A 86 -19.45 8.82 -12.75
N LEU A 87 -18.96 7.69 -12.26
CA LEU A 87 -19.76 6.74 -11.47
C LEU A 87 -20.31 7.36 -10.18
N LEU A 88 -19.50 8.12 -9.45
CA LEU A 88 -19.93 8.81 -8.23
C LEU A 88 -21.04 9.82 -8.53
N CYS A 89 -20.91 10.58 -9.61
CA CYS A 89 -21.93 11.53 -10.07
C CYS A 89 -23.24 10.85 -10.49
N HIS A 90 -23.19 9.56 -10.85
CA HIS A 90 -24.37 8.76 -11.16
C HIS A 90 -24.90 7.95 -9.95
N GLY A 91 -24.39 8.24 -8.74
CA GLY A 91 -24.92 7.67 -7.50
C GLY A 91 -24.40 6.27 -7.13
N PHE A 92 -23.31 5.80 -7.74
CA PHE A 92 -22.70 4.52 -7.40
C PHE A 92 -21.70 4.65 -6.23
N HIS A 93 -21.70 3.66 -5.32
CA HIS A 93 -20.55 3.44 -4.46
C HIS A 93 -19.40 2.87 -5.29
N VAL A 94 -18.17 3.35 -5.09
CA VAL A 94 -17.02 2.98 -5.92
C VAL A 94 -15.83 2.54 -5.09
N LEU A 95 -15.24 1.40 -5.46
CA LEU A 95 -13.92 0.98 -5.06
C LEU A 95 -12.98 1.13 -6.26
N SER A 96 -12.06 2.09 -6.22
CA SER A 96 -11.07 2.27 -7.27
C SER A 96 -9.79 1.51 -6.95
N GLU A 97 -9.19 0.89 -7.97
CA GLU A 97 -7.82 0.41 -7.85
C GLU A 97 -6.84 1.57 -7.59
N LYS A 98 -5.69 1.23 -7.03
CA LYS A 98 -4.60 2.19 -6.85
C LYS A 98 -3.78 2.33 -8.17
N PRO A 99 -3.23 3.50 -8.46
CA PRO A 99 -3.30 4.75 -7.71
C PRO A 99 -4.70 5.36 -7.75
N PHE A 100 -5.11 6.01 -6.66
CA PHE A 100 -6.46 6.59 -6.54
C PHE A 100 -6.70 7.75 -7.52
N GLY A 101 -5.65 8.47 -7.85
CA GLY A 101 -5.59 9.54 -8.85
C GLY A 101 -4.14 9.82 -9.22
N ARG A 102 -3.93 10.76 -10.12
CA ARG A 102 -2.60 11.25 -10.52
C ARG A 102 -2.06 12.29 -9.55
N SER A 103 -2.94 13.06 -8.93
CA SER A 103 -2.62 14.17 -8.02
C SER A 103 -3.49 14.16 -6.78
N TYR A 104 -3.03 14.84 -5.74
CA TYR A 104 -3.83 15.08 -4.54
C TYR A 104 -5.15 15.78 -4.87
N TYR A 105 -5.13 16.72 -5.82
CA TYR A 105 -6.33 17.43 -6.27
C TYR A 105 -7.39 16.48 -6.86
N GLU A 106 -7.00 15.54 -7.74
CA GLU A 106 -7.93 14.55 -8.29
C GLU A 106 -8.56 13.69 -7.18
N CYS A 107 -7.77 13.25 -6.21
CA CYS A 107 -8.28 12.47 -5.08
C CYS A 107 -9.30 13.27 -4.24
N MET A 108 -9.00 14.51 -3.91
CA MET A 108 -9.93 15.37 -3.16
C MET A 108 -11.19 15.70 -3.95
N ASP A 109 -11.11 15.79 -5.27
CA ASP A 109 -12.27 16.00 -6.14
C ASP A 109 -13.19 14.77 -6.17
N LEU A 110 -12.63 13.54 -6.13
CA LEU A 110 -13.39 12.30 -5.98
C LEU A 110 -14.10 12.24 -4.62
N ILE A 111 -13.41 12.59 -3.55
CA ILE A 111 -13.97 12.63 -2.19
C ILE A 111 -15.13 13.62 -2.12
N ARG A 112 -14.95 14.82 -2.70
CA ARG A 112 -16.02 15.82 -2.78
C ARG A 112 -17.23 15.29 -3.56
N ALA A 113 -17.01 14.68 -4.74
CA ALA A 113 -18.08 14.11 -5.54
C ALA A 113 -18.85 13.02 -4.78
N ALA A 114 -18.15 12.13 -4.05
CA ALA A 114 -18.78 11.10 -3.23
C ALA A 114 -19.67 11.72 -2.13
N ASN A 115 -19.16 12.74 -1.43
CA ASN A 115 -19.92 13.43 -0.38
C ASN A 115 -21.16 14.17 -0.94
N GLU A 116 -21.03 14.84 -2.07
CA GLU A 116 -22.14 15.57 -2.73
C GLU A 116 -23.27 14.63 -3.17
N HIS A 117 -22.95 13.38 -3.53
CA HIS A 117 -23.92 12.39 -3.97
C HIS A 117 -24.31 11.37 -2.89
N GLY A 118 -23.75 11.48 -1.67
CA GLY A 118 -24.09 10.59 -0.54
C GLY A 118 -23.64 9.13 -0.76
N VAL A 119 -22.55 8.90 -1.47
CA VAL A 119 -22.02 7.59 -1.82
C VAL A 119 -20.65 7.34 -1.20
N VAL A 120 -20.27 6.09 -1.07
CA VAL A 120 -18.97 5.66 -0.53
C VAL A 120 -17.96 5.58 -1.67
N VAL A 121 -16.77 6.15 -1.47
CA VAL A 121 -15.61 5.95 -2.33
C VAL A 121 -14.43 5.44 -1.51
N ALA A 122 -13.66 4.50 -2.05
CA ALA A 122 -12.41 4.03 -1.46
C ALA A 122 -11.37 3.71 -2.53
N ALA A 123 -10.10 3.81 -2.18
CA ALA A 123 -8.99 3.28 -2.95
C ALA A 123 -8.54 1.93 -2.38
N PHE A 124 -8.21 0.97 -3.24
CA PHE A 124 -7.89 -0.40 -2.85
C PHE A 124 -6.50 -0.52 -2.22
N HIS A 125 -6.35 -0.05 -0.99
CA HIS A 125 -5.12 -0.10 -0.18
C HIS A 125 -5.10 -1.32 0.76
N GLN A 126 -5.43 -2.50 0.25
CA GLN A 126 -5.56 -3.74 1.02
C GLN A 126 -4.29 -4.13 1.81
N SER A 127 -3.11 -3.67 1.40
CA SER A 127 -1.87 -3.95 2.12
C SER A 127 -1.85 -3.44 3.56
N LEU A 128 -2.68 -2.43 3.89
CA LEU A 128 -2.89 -1.92 5.25
C LEU A 128 -3.63 -2.92 6.16
N LEU A 129 -4.38 -3.86 5.59
CA LEU A 129 -5.08 -4.94 6.29
C LEU A 129 -4.32 -6.27 6.24
N SER A 130 -3.11 -6.30 5.66
CA SER A 130 -2.36 -7.54 5.57
C SER A 130 -1.93 -8.03 6.95
N PRO A 131 -2.04 -9.34 7.25
CA PRO A 131 -1.60 -9.92 8.51
C PRO A 131 -0.17 -9.55 8.89
N ALA A 132 0.74 -9.46 7.91
CA ALA A 132 2.12 -9.06 8.15
C ALA A 132 2.21 -7.62 8.68
N PHE A 133 1.52 -6.68 8.06
CA PHE A 133 1.51 -5.30 8.50
C PHE A 133 0.79 -5.11 9.84
N CYS A 134 -0.37 -5.76 10.02
CA CYS A 134 -1.09 -5.76 11.30
C CYS A 134 -0.22 -6.31 12.44
N ASN A 135 0.63 -7.31 12.17
CA ASN A 135 1.56 -7.84 13.15
C ASN A 135 2.68 -6.84 13.49
N VAL A 136 3.23 -6.15 12.49
CA VAL A 136 4.20 -5.06 12.70
C VAL A 136 3.61 -3.98 13.62
N LYS A 137 2.38 -3.54 13.38
CA LYS A 137 1.68 -2.55 14.24
C LYS A 137 1.56 -3.06 15.67
N LYS A 138 1.09 -4.29 15.88
CA LYS A 138 0.96 -4.89 17.22
C LYS A 138 2.29 -4.95 17.98
N ILE A 139 3.39 -5.27 17.29
CA ILE A 139 4.72 -5.32 17.90
C ILE A 139 5.18 -3.92 18.32
N ILE A 140 4.97 -2.90 17.50
CA ILE A 140 5.26 -1.50 17.83
C ILE A 140 4.42 -1.06 19.02
N GLU A 141 3.11 -1.28 18.98
CA GLU A 141 2.14 -0.91 20.02
C GLU A 141 2.41 -1.61 21.35
N SER A 142 3.01 -2.80 21.35
CA SER A 142 3.40 -3.51 22.58
C SER A 142 4.49 -2.81 23.37
N GLY A 143 5.21 -1.85 22.78
CA GLY A 143 6.31 -1.14 23.40
C GLY A 143 7.59 -1.95 23.60
N VAL A 144 7.64 -3.20 23.11
CA VAL A 144 8.81 -4.10 23.27
C VAL A 144 10.07 -3.54 22.61
N LEU A 145 9.91 -2.71 21.56
CA LEU A 145 11.02 -2.05 20.87
C LEU A 145 11.51 -0.78 21.60
N GLY A 146 10.78 -0.29 22.61
CA GLY A 146 11.01 1.02 23.21
C GLY A 146 10.61 2.17 22.27
N ASP A 147 11.33 3.29 22.33
CA ASP A 147 11.12 4.43 21.42
C ASP A 147 11.58 4.05 20.03
N ILE A 148 10.70 4.24 19.06
CA ILE A 148 11.02 3.94 17.65
C ILE A 148 11.93 5.05 17.10
N LEU A 149 13.06 4.66 16.56
CA LEU A 149 14.08 5.57 16.03
C LEU A 149 13.98 5.74 14.52
N GLN A 150 13.76 4.63 13.81
CA GLN A 150 13.67 4.60 12.35
C GLN A 150 12.83 3.43 11.88
N ILE A 151 12.08 3.66 10.82
CA ILE A 151 11.26 2.68 10.11
C ILE A 151 11.79 2.57 8.69
N ASN A 152 12.14 1.35 8.25
CA ASN A 152 12.56 1.08 6.88
C ASN A 152 11.53 0.16 6.23
N LEU A 153 11.07 0.55 5.03
CA LEU A 153 10.21 -0.26 4.17
C LEU A 153 10.91 -0.52 2.85
N LYS A 154 10.98 -1.79 2.44
CA LYS A 154 11.65 -2.19 1.21
C LYS A 154 10.76 -3.09 0.37
N TYR A 155 10.36 -2.57 -0.79
CA TYR A 155 9.64 -3.28 -1.84
C TYR A 155 10.57 -3.45 -3.03
N SER A 156 11.28 -4.55 -3.09
CA SER A 156 12.36 -4.74 -4.07
C SER A 156 12.26 -6.06 -4.81
N GLY A 157 12.87 -6.08 -5.98
CA GLY A 157 13.04 -7.24 -6.84
C GLY A 157 13.88 -6.90 -8.04
N PHE A 158 14.15 -7.88 -8.89
CA PHE A 158 14.86 -7.66 -10.15
C PHE A 158 13.91 -7.98 -11.32
N ALA A 159 13.38 -6.93 -11.95
CA ALA A 159 12.41 -7.08 -13.02
C ALA A 159 12.60 -6.02 -14.10
N ARG A 160 12.61 -6.47 -15.35
CA ARG A 160 12.61 -5.62 -16.53
C ARG A 160 11.24 -5.68 -17.20
N ARG A 161 10.56 -4.54 -17.27
CA ARG A 161 9.19 -4.43 -17.81
C ARG A 161 9.12 -3.56 -19.05
N TRP A 162 8.08 -3.79 -19.89
CA TRP A 162 7.81 -3.06 -21.11
C TRP A 162 6.32 -2.96 -21.44
N ASP A 163 5.46 -3.15 -20.41
CA ASP A 163 4.01 -3.01 -20.54
C ASP A 163 3.55 -1.58 -20.21
N TRP A 164 2.26 -1.31 -20.32
CA TRP A 164 1.67 -0.01 -20.07
C TRP A 164 1.98 0.58 -18.68
N GLN A 165 2.26 -0.28 -17.68
CA GLN A 165 2.63 0.16 -16.33
C GLN A 165 4.04 0.74 -16.25
N THR A 166 4.73 0.89 -17.35
CA THR A 166 6.04 1.55 -17.46
C THR A 166 5.95 2.95 -18.10
N LEU A 167 4.72 3.41 -18.38
CA LEU A 167 4.49 4.67 -19.11
C LEU A 167 3.95 5.76 -18.19
N GLN A 168 4.62 6.92 -18.15
CA GLN A 168 4.17 8.08 -17.37
C GLN A 168 2.80 8.61 -17.87
N SER A 169 2.54 8.58 -19.18
CA SER A 169 1.24 8.96 -19.76
C SER A 169 0.09 8.13 -19.21
N ARG A 170 0.34 6.91 -18.76
CA ARG A 170 -0.64 5.97 -18.18
C ARG A 170 -0.76 6.07 -16.65
N CYS A 171 -0.22 7.13 -16.02
CA CYS A 171 -0.17 7.25 -14.55
C CYS A 171 0.47 6.01 -13.91
N ALA A 172 1.64 5.63 -14.42
CA ALA A 172 2.35 4.42 -14.05
C ALA A 172 3.84 4.71 -13.80
N GLY A 173 4.62 3.69 -13.55
CA GLY A 173 5.96 3.71 -12.98
C GLY A 173 5.96 2.99 -11.64
N GLY A 174 7.12 2.69 -11.10
CA GLY A 174 7.28 1.94 -9.85
C GLY A 174 6.58 2.61 -8.67
N LEU A 175 6.70 3.93 -8.60
CA LEU A 175 6.12 4.68 -7.49
C LEU A 175 4.60 4.77 -7.55
N TYR A 176 3.97 4.95 -8.73
CA TYR A 176 2.50 4.89 -8.84
C TYR A 176 1.97 3.46 -8.73
N ASN A 177 2.71 2.45 -9.23
CA ASN A 177 2.25 1.06 -9.23
C ASN A 177 2.42 0.36 -7.87
N THR A 178 3.61 0.46 -7.29
CA THR A 178 3.99 -0.26 -6.06
C THR A 178 4.02 0.68 -4.85
N GLY A 179 4.47 1.91 -5.07
CA GLY A 179 4.64 2.90 -4.01
C GLY A 179 3.43 3.18 -3.12
N PRO A 180 2.17 3.10 -3.60
CA PRO A 180 1.02 3.30 -2.71
C PRO A 180 0.99 2.34 -1.51
N HIS A 181 1.55 1.13 -1.64
CA HIS A 181 1.63 0.18 -0.53
C HIS A 181 2.61 0.64 0.57
N PRO A 182 3.92 0.79 0.32
CA PRO A 182 4.84 1.19 1.37
C PRO A 182 4.63 2.63 1.85
N VAL A 183 4.20 3.55 1.00
CA VAL A 183 3.88 4.93 1.41
C VAL A 183 2.67 4.93 2.35
N GLY A 184 1.60 4.21 2.02
CA GLY A 184 0.42 4.09 2.89
C GLY A 184 0.76 3.45 4.22
N GLN A 185 1.55 2.37 4.23
CA GLN A 185 2.02 1.72 5.44
C GLN A 185 2.91 2.62 6.31
N ALA A 186 3.78 3.42 5.68
CA ALA A 186 4.59 4.42 6.38
C ALA A 186 3.73 5.50 7.04
N LEU A 187 2.76 6.04 6.30
CA LEU A 187 1.83 7.05 6.82
C LEU A 187 0.97 6.51 7.96
N ASP A 188 0.50 5.26 7.86
CA ASP A 188 -0.26 4.60 8.94
C ASP A 188 0.59 4.43 10.20
N LEU A 189 1.86 4.01 10.08
CA LEU A 189 2.81 3.93 11.20
C LEU A 189 3.16 5.30 11.80
N LEU A 190 3.06 6.36 11.01
CA LEU A 190 3.19 7.76 11.45
C LEU A 190 1.86 8.35 11.95
N GLY A 191 0.76 7.56 11.95
CA GLY A 191 -0.56 7.98 12.43
C GLY A 191 -1.24 8.99 11.52
N TRP A 192 -0.99 8.93 10.20
CA TRP A 192 -1.58 9.80 9.18
C TRP A 192 -1.41 11.30 9.48
N ASP A 193 -0.26 11.64 10.08
CA ASP A 193 0.07 13.00 10.48
C ASP A 193 0.19 13.93 9.24
N GLU A 194 -0.60 15.01 9.22
CA GLU A 194 -0.66 15.95 8.09
C GLU A 194 0.64 16.74 7.90
N ASP A 195 1.49 16.83 8.91
CA ASP A 195 2.80 17.46 8.83
C ASP A 195 3.88 16.54 8.22
N THR A 196 3.51 15.32 7.83
CA THR A 196 4.43 14.40 7.14
C THR A 196 4.79 14.94 5.78
N ARG A 197 6.09 15.03 5.48
CA ARG A 197 6.60 15.54 4.21
C ARG A 197 7.77 14.72 3.67
N VAL A 198 7.99 14.82 2.37
CA VAL A 198 9.15 14.24 1.69
C VAL A 198 10.37 15.12 1.99
N ALA A 199 11.26 14.63 2.87
CA ALA A 199 12.53 15.30 3.16
C ALA A 199 13.57 15.09 2.04
N TYR A 200 13.53 13.91 1.40
CA TYR A 200 14.37 13.55 0.28
C TYR A 200 13.68 12.52 -0.58
N SER A 201 13.81 12.65 -1.90
CA SER A 201 13.44 11.60 -2.83
C SER A 201 14.40 11.52 -4.01
N SER A 202 14.50 10.32 -4.60
CA SER A 202 15.25 10.08 -5.83
C SER A 202 14.50 9.08 -6.68
N LEU A 203 14.09 9.47 -7.87
CA LEU A 203 13.42 8.62 -8.84
C LEU A 203 14.33 8.44 -10.07
N LYS A 204 14.35 7.22 -10.60
CA LYS A 204 15.11 6.90 -11.83
C LYS A 204 14.39 5.86 -12.67
N THR A 205 14.58 5.95 -13.97
CA THR A 205 14.29 4.88 -14.92
C THR A 205 15.60 4.15 -15.21
N VAL A 206 15.69 2.86 -14.86
CA VAL A 206 16.95 2.09 -14.86
C VAL A 206 16.87 0.88 -15.80
N LEU A 207 15.90 -0.02 -15.58
CA LEU A 207 15.77 -1.29 -16.28
C LEU A 207 14.59 -1.35 -17.24
N THR A 208 13.51 -0.64 -16.93
CA THR A 208 12.29 -0.65 -17.74
C THR A 208 12.55 -0.11 -19.15
N SER A 209 11.78 -0.57 -20.12
CA SER A 209 11.79 -0.01 -21.48
C SER A 209 10.86 1.19 -21.67
N GLY A 210 10.08 1.54 -20.66
CA GLY A 210 9.23 2.74 -20.63
C GLY A 210 9.97 3.96 -20.07
N ASP A 211 9.24 5.02 -19.80
CA ASP A 211 9.73 6.29 -19.24
C ASP A 211 9.32 6.53 -17.78
N GLY A 212 8.54 5.62 -17.19
CA GLY A 212 8.23 5.64 -15.77
C GLY A 212 9.42 5.20 -14.92
N ASP A 213 9.42 5.60 -13.65
CA ASP A 213 10.41 5.17 -12.68
C ASP A 213 10.32 3.65 -12.40
N ASP A 214 11.45 3.04 -12.14
CA ASP A 214 11.59 1.67 -11.61
C ASP A 214 12.57 1.59 -10.43
N TYR A 215 13.04 2.76 -10.01
CA TYR A 215 13.79 3.00 -8.78
C TYR A 215 13.22 4.22 -8.08
N ALA A 216 12.81 4.05 -6.84
CA ALA A 216 12.42 5.12 -5.95
C ALA A 216 13.03 4.95 -4.56
N LYS A 217 13.68 6.00 -4.07
CA LYS A 217 14.14 6.18 -2.70
C LYS A 217 13.42 7.37 -2.11
N ILE A 218 12.82 7.21 -0.91
CA ILE A 218 12.06 8.27 -0.26
C ILE A 218 12.42 8.30 1.22
N ILE A 219 12.68 9.49 1.75
CA ILE A 219 12.79 9.75 3.19
C ILE A 219 11.63 10.63 3.59
N LEU A 220 10.77 10.12 4.48
CA LEU A 220 9.70 10.90 5.09
C LEU A 220 10.15 11.44 6.44
N GLN A 221 9.74 12.66 6.73
CA GLN A 221 9.96 13.34 8.00
C GLN A 221 8.63 13.85 8.54
N THR A 222 8.39 13.57 9.81
CA THR A 222 7.25 14.06 10.59
C THR A 222 7.79 14.65 11.89
N PRO A 223 7.32 15.82 12.37
CA PRO A 223 7.78 16.38 13.61
C PRO A 223 7.61 15.41 14.80
N HIS A 224 8.64 15.25 15.59
CA HIS A 224 8.64 14.39 16.80
C HIS A 224 8.34 12.90 16.58
N LYS A 225 8.42 12.43 15.33
CA LYS A 225 8.23 11.01 14.97
C LYS A 225 9.49 10.43 14.33
N PRO A 226 9.61 9.09 14.26
CA PRO A 226 10.77 8.45 13.64
C PRO A 226 10.89 8.83 12.17
N ALA A 227 12.13 8.89 11.66
CA ALA A 227 12.37 8.98 10.23
C ALA A 227 11.92 7.70 9.54
N VAL A 228 11.32 7.84 8.36
CA VAL A 228 10.91 6.70 7.54
C VAL A 228 11.71 6.67 6.25
N ASP A 229 12.29 5.52 5.97
CA ASP A 229 13.06 5.23 4.77
C ASP A 229 12.29 4.22 3.90
N ILE A 230 11.93 4.61 2.67
CA ILE A 230 11.19 3.77 1.74
C ILE A 230 12.01 3.52 0.49
N GLU A 231 12.07 2.26 0.08
CA GLU A 231 12.65 1.83 -1.19
C GLU A 231 11.64 1.05 -2.03
N VAL A 232 11.45 1.49 -3.27
CA VAL A 232 10.72 0.74 -4.31
C VAL A 232 11.68 0.55 -5.48
N ILE A 233 12.18 -0.68 -5.66
CA ILE A 233 13.32 -0.93 -6.54
C ILE A 233 13.08 -2.16 -7.40
N SER A 234 13.20 -2.03 -8.73
CA SER A 234 13.20 -3.14 -9.68
C SER A 234 14.61 -3.60 -10.09
N ALA A 235 15.66 -3.11 -9.43
CA ALA A 235 17.06 -3.42 -9.74
C ALA A 235 17.81 -4.08 -8.56
N ASP A 236 17.10 -4.72 -7.63
CA ASP A 236 17.67 -5.48 -6.53
C ASP A 236 17.74 -6.96 -6.92
N ALA A 237 18.93 -7.44 -7.24
CA ALA A 237 19.17 -8.82 -7.65
C ALA A 237 19.17 -9.82 -6.48
N PHE A 238 19.25 -9.33 -5.25
CA PHE A 238 19.13 -10.16 -4.07
C PHE A 238 17.73 -10.05 -3.49
N ALA A 239 17.18 -11.17 -3.02
CA ALA A 239 15.94 -11.13 -2.26
C ALA A 239 16.14 -10.25 -1.02
N SER A 240 15.20 -9.36 -0.75
CA SER A 240 15.26 -8.55 0.46
C SER A 240 15.07 -9.44 1.70
N ASP A 241 15.93 -9.24 2.71
CA ASP A 241 15.82 -9.92 4.00
C ASP A 241 14.60 -9.45 4.81
N TYR A 242 13.97 -8.34 4.38
CA TYR A 242 12.82 -7.75 5.06
C TYR A 242 11.97 -6.93 4.08
N VAL A 243 10.68 -6.80 4.42
CA VAL A 243 9.79 -5.76 3.94
C VAL A 243 9.78 -4.60 4.93
N PHE A 244 9.80 -4.91 6.24
CA PHE A 244 9.88 -3.94 7.33
C PHE A 244 11.12 -4.21 8.18
N LYS A 245 11.92 -3.18 8.43
CA LYS A 245 12.99 -3.22 9.42
C LYS A 245 12.90 -1.99 10.30
N ILE A 246 12.65 -2.20 11.59
CA ILE A 246 12.32 -1.14 12.54
C ILE A 246 13.33 -1.16 13.65
N TYR A 247 13.98 -0.02 13.87
CA TYR A 247 14.91 0.18 14.94
C TYR A 247 14.24 0.91 16.10
N GLY A 248 14.32 0.33 17.28
CA GLY A 248 13.87 0.94 18.51
C GLY A 248 14.98 1.02 19.56
N SER A 249 14.77 1.78 20.60
CA SER A 249 15.77 1.99 21.68
C SER A 249 16.05 0.73 22.49
N LYS A 250 15.16 -0.28 22.45
CA LYS A 250 15.31 -1.56 23.17
C LYS A 250 15.49 -2.76 22.25
N GLY A 251 15.29 -2.63 20.94
CA GLY A 251 15.37 -3.76 20.04
C GLY A 251 15.12 -3.43 18.58
N THR A 252 15.12 -4.47 17.75
CA THR A 252 14.92 -4.38 16.30
C THR A 252 13.95 -5.45 15.83
N LEU A 253 13.01 -5.04 14.99
CA LEU A 253 12.12 -5.93 14.25
C LEU A 253 12.58 -6.01 12.78
N CYS A 254 12.65 -7.24 12.25
CA CYS A 254 12.74 -7.53 10.82
C CYS A 254 11.54 -8.40 10.44
N SER A 255 10.72 -7.96 9.48
CA SER A 255 9.55 -8.69 9.03
C SER A 255 9.50 -8.79 7.50
N THR A 256 9.17 -9.97 7.01
CA THR A 256 8.74 -10.23 5.63
C THR A 256 7.21 -10.36 5.59
N ASN A 257 6.65 -10.76 4.45
CA ASN A 257 5.22 -11.06 4.35
C ASN A 257 4.83 -12.41 4.98
N THR A 258 5.80 -13.24 5.36
CA THR A 258 5.56 -14.62 5.80
C THR A 258 6.16 -14.96 7.17
N GLU A 259 7.09 -14.15 7.65
CA GLU A 259 7.74 -14.35 8.95
C GLU A 259 8.26 -13.04 9.52
N TYR A 260 8.46 -13.01 10.84
CA TYR A 260 9.18 -11.92 11.48
C TYR A 260 10.24 -12.44 12.46
N LYS A 261 11.25 -11.61 12.67
CA LYS A 261 12.31 -11.80 13.66
C LYS A 261 12.38 -10.56 14.53
N LEU A 262 12.33 -10.76 15.83
CA LEU A 262 12.39 -9.72 16.83
C LEU A 262 13.55 -10.01 17.77
N LYS A 263 14.39 -8.99 18.00
CA LYS A 263 15.53 -9.08 18.93
C LYS A 263 15.51 -7.85 19.82
N TYR A 264 15.37 -8.05 21.13
CA TYR A 264 15.18 -6.96 22.08
C TYR A 264 15.78 -7.28 23.47
N ILE A 265 15.99 -6.24 24.26
CA ILE A 265 16.41 -6.34 25.67
C ILE A 265 15.14 -6.33 26.53
N ASP A 266 14.85 -7.44 27.18
CA ASP A 266 13.66 -7.61 28.01
C ASP A 266 13.76 -6.80 29.31
N ASP A 267 14.87 -6.98 30.05
CA ASP A 267 15.16 -6.22 31.28
C ASP A 267 16.22 -5.15 31.03
N PHE A 268 15.78 -3.97 30.60
CA PHE A 268 16.69 -2.84 30.40
C PHE A 268 17.22 -2.25 31.73
N ALA A 269 16.55 -2.50 32.87
CA ALA A 269 17.01 -2.06 34.18
C ALA A 269 18.29 -2.79 34.66
N ALA A 270 18.58 -3.95 34.08
CA ALA A 270 19.85 -4.65 34.30
C ALA A 270 21.07 -3.88 33.74
N TYR A 271 20.85 -2.86 32.90
CA TYR A 271 21.88 -2.05 32.28
C TYR A 271 21.75 -0.57 32.66
N PRO A 272 22.12 -0.22 33.92
CA PRO A 272 22.01 1.17 34.37
C PRO A 272 22.97 2.09 33.62
N ALA A 273 22.63 3.36 33.53
CA ALA A 273 23.50 4.37 32.95
C ALA A 273 24.88 4.36 33.58
N ARG A 274 25.90 4.43 32.76
CA ARG A 274 27.28 4.48 33.22
C ARG A 274 27.84 5.90 33.14
N PRO A 275 28.77 6.28 34.03
CA PRO A 275 29.43 7.57 33.92
C PRO A 275 30.24 7.64 32.62
N VAL A 276 30.18 8.79 31.94
CA VAL A 276 31.00 9.05 30.76
C VAL A 276 32.45 9.21 31.15
N ILE A 277 33.36 8.47 30.52
CA ILE A 277 34.80 8.59 30.70
C ILE A 277 35.35 9.41 29.53
N ALA A 278 35.82 10.63 29.83
CA ALA A 278 36.33 11.54 28.81
C ALA A 278 37.77 11.27 28.35
N ALA A 279 38.48 10.40 29.08
CA ALA A 279 39.86 10.05 28.75
C ALA A 279 39.96 8.84 27.83
N SER A 280 41.00 8.79 26.99
CA SER A 280 41.37 7.59 26.27
C SER A 280 41.86 6.52 27.26
N LEU A 281 41.34 5.31 27.16
CA LEU A 281 41.72 4.20 28.02
C LEU A 281 42.71 3.29 27.29
N ALA A 282 43.64 2.74 28.09
CA ALA A 282 44.57 1.74 27.62
C ALA A 282 44.48 0.48 28.48
N GLY A 283 44.60 -0.69 27.88
CA GLY A 283 44.72 -1.96 28.59
C GLY A 283 46.10 -2.12 29.27
N GLU A 284 46.30 -3.27 29.95
CA GLU A 284 47.54 -3.58 30.68
C GLU A 284 48.79 -3.58 29.78
N ASN A 285 48.61 -3.85 28.47
CA ASN A 285 49.69 -3.84 27.49
C ASN A 285 49.85 -2.49 26.75
N GLY A 286 49.13 -1.45 27.19
CA GLY A 286 49.17 -0.12 26.59
C GLY A 286 48.31 0.03 25.31
N GLU A 287 47.65 -1.05 24.83
CA GLU A 287 46.76 -0.97 23.67
C GLU A 287 45.46 -0.22 24.01
N PRO A 288 44.89 0.53 23.03
CA PRO A 288 43.64 1.24 23.23
C PRO A 288 42.50 0.27 23.55
N ILE A 289 41.66 0.61 24.52
CA ILE A 289 40.43 -0.14 24.84
C ILE A 289 39.22 0.75 24.77
N TYR A 290 38.05 0.14 24.50
CA TYR A 290 36.75 0.80 24.46
C TYR A 290 35.92 0.40 25.67
N CYS A 291 35.22 1.40 26.28
CA CYS A 291 34.21 1.11 27.28
C CYS A 291 32.94 0.58 26.58
N SER A 292 32.72 -0.74 26.64
CA SER A 292 31.54 -1.39 26.12
C SER A 292 31.10 -2.50 27.06
N GLU A 293 29.86 -2.85 27.02
CA GLU A 293 29.31 -4.00 27.76
C GLU A 293 28.55 -4.94 26.81
N LYS A 294 28.53 -6.20 27.15
CA LYS A 294 27.76 -7.20 26.43
C LYS A 294 26.30 -7.11 26.84
N LEU A 295 25.43 -6.82 25.88
CA LEU A 295 23.99 -6.83 26.08
C LEU A 295 23.43 -8.22 25.77
N ASN A 296 22.52 -8.69 26.61
CA ASN A 296 21.80 -9.94 26.40
C ASN A 296 20.46 -9.66 25.75
N PHE A 297 20.16 -10.37 24.66
CA PHE A 297 18.96 -10.18 23.90
C PHE A 297 18.05 -11.40 24.02
N THR A 298 16.75 -11.12 24.09
CA THR A 298 15.71 -12.10 23.80
C THR A 298 15.46 -12.10 22.29
N GLU A 299 15.41 -13.28 21.69
CA GLU A 299 15.18 -13.46 20.24
C GLU A 299 13.89 -14.23 20.04
N VAL A 300 13.01 -13.71 19.16
CA VAL A 300 11.75 -14.32 18.74
C VAL A 300 11.76 -14.46 17.23
N SER A 301 11.35 -15.60 16.70
CA SER A 301 11.17 -15.81 15.27
C SER A 301 9.88 -16.60 15.07
N GLU A 302 8.94 -16.02 14.34
CA GLU A 302 7.63 -16.63 14.10
C GLU A 302 7.19 -16.49 12.64
N LYS A 303 6.45 -17.50 12.19
CA LYS A 303 5.79 -17.47 10.88
C LYS A 303 4.43 -16.76 10.97
N ILE A 304 4.13 -15.97 9.95
CA ILE A 304 2.84 -15.33 9.79
C ILE A 304 1.93 -16.32 9.06
N THR A 305 0.84 -16.70 9.71
CA THR A 305 -0.09 -17.72 9.18
C THR A 305 -1.10 -17.12 8.19
N GLY A 306 -1.43 -17.87 7.16
CA GLY A 306 -2.40 -17.51 6.12
C GLY A 306 -1.78 -16.74 4.96
N SER A 307 -2.53 -16.65 3.86
CA SER A 307 -2.17 -15.77 2.74
C SER A 307 -2.44 -14.33 3.12
N SER A 308 -1.38 -13.57 3.40
CA SER A 308 -1.48 -12.14 3.74
C SER A 308 -2.29 -11.35 2.71
N PHE A 309 -2.19 -11.74 1.44
CA PHE A 309 -2.90 -11.08 0.36
C PHE A 309 -4.39 -11.42 0.34
N ASP A 310 -4.78 -12.70 0.39
CA ASP A 310 -6.17 -13.13 0.27
C ASP A 310 -7.01 -12.66 1.48
N ILE A 311 -6.41 -12.71 2.69
CA ILE A 311 -7.03 -12.18 3.91
C ILE A 311 -7.27 -10.67 3.78
N ALA A 312 -6.27 -9.91 3.35
CA ALA A 312 -6.36 -8.47 3.19
C ALA A 312 -7.43 -8.06 2.16
N VAL A 313 -7.56 -8.80 1.06
CA VAL A 313 -8.60 -8.55 0.05
C VAL A 313 -9.99 -8.80 0.64
N ARG A 314 -10.21 -9.94 1.31
CA ARG A 314 -11.49 -10.26 1.95
C ARG A 314 -11.87 -9.21 2.98
N ASP A 315 -10.93 -8.83 3.86
CA ASP A 315 -11.20 -7.88 4.94
C ASP A 315 -11.47 -6.48 4.39
N PHE A 316 -10.84 -6.09 3.27
CA PHE A 316 -11.16 -4.84 2.58
C PHE A 316 -12.59 -4.83 2.03
N TYR A 317 -13.03 -5.93 1.41
CA TYR A 317 -14.42 -6.03 0.95
C TYR A 317 -15.42 -6.09 2.10
N ARG A 318 -15.04 -6.65 3.25
CA ARG A 318 -15.89 -6.62 4.47
C ARG A 318 -16.04 -5.18 4.97
N MET A 319 -14.97 -4.39 5.00
CA MET A 319 -15.01 -2.97 5.33
C MET A 319 -15.94 -2.20 4.38
N MET A 320 -15.86 -2.46 3.07
CA MET A 320 -16.78 -1.84 2.09
C MET A 320 -18.24 -2.26 2.31
N TYR A 321 -18.48 -3.54 2.61
CA TYR A 321 -19.81 -4.04 2.93
C TYR A 321 -20.42 -3.30 4.14
N ASP A 322 -19.66 -3.21 5.21
CA ASP A 322 -20.07 -2.55 6.44
C ASP A 322 -20.31 -1.04 6.22
N ALA A 323 -19.48 -0.40 5.42
CA ALA A 323 -19.67 1.03 5.09
C ALA A 323 -20.96 1.26 4.27
N ILE A 324 -21.24 0.41 3.29
CA ILE A 324 -22.39 0.59 2.39
C ILE A 324 -23.72 0.22 3.07
N PHE A 325 -23.77 -0.87 3.84
CA PHE A 325 -25.02 -1.37 4.40
C PHE A 325 -25.26 -0.95 5.85
N ASP A 326 -24.21 -0.79 6.64
CA ASP A 326 -24.30 -0.47 8.06
C ASP A 326 -23.92 0.98 8.37
N GLY A 327 -23.46 1.75 7.38
CA GLY A 327 -23.04 3.15 7.54
C GLY A 327 -21.81 3.31 8.42
N LYS A 328 -20.97 2.28 8.56
CA LYS A 328 -19.75 2.38 9.35
C LYS A 328 -18.71 3.21 8.60
N PRO A 329 -17.89 4.01 9.31
CA PRO A 329 -16.77 4.69 8.67
C PRO A 329 -15.78 3.68 8.10
N LEU A 330 -15.09 4.07 7.01
CA LEU A 330 -14.00 3.29 6.46
C LEU A 330 -12.76 3.41 7.37
N ASP A 331 -12.19 2.29 7.82
CA ASP A 331 -10.93 2.28 8.57
C ASP A 331 -9.77 2.82 7.72
N ILE A 332 -9.83 2.57 6.41
CA ILE A 332 -8.93 3.13 5.40
C ILE A 332 -9.74 4.14 4.61
N SER A 333 -9.71 5.40 5.04
CA SER A 333 -10.49 6.45 4.43
C SER A 333 -9.93 6.88 3.06
N PRO A 334 -10.75 7.48 2.19
CA PRO A 334 -10.25 8.02 0.92
C PRO A 334 -9.28 9.19 1.12
N GLU A 335 -9.34 9.93 2.25
CA GLU A 335 -8.37 10.95 2.62
C GLU A 335 -6.98 10.36 2.86
N HIS A 336 -6.88 9.16 3.45
CA HIS A 336 -5.62 8.42 3.57
C HIS A 336 -5.02 8.14 2.19
N ALA A 337 -5.85 7.72 1.23
CA ALA A 337 -5.40 7.50 -0.14
C ALA A 337 -4.96 8.79 -0.82
N ALA A 338 -5.65 9.92 -0.57
CA ALA A 338 -5.25 11.23 -1.07
C ALA A 338 -3.89 11.65 -0.50
N GLN A 339 -3.65 11.44 0.79
CA GLN A 339 -2.36 11.73 1.42
C GLN A 339 -1.22 10.90 0.80
N VAL A 340 -1.47 9.60 0.52
CA VAL A 340 -0.50 8.75 -0.20
C VAL A 340 -0.15 9.34 -1.55
N ILE A 341 -1.15 9.77 -2.34
CA ILE A 341 -0.91 10.37 -3.65
C ILE A 341 -0.19 11.71 -3.52
N GLY A 342 -0.48 12.50 -2.49
CA GLY A 342 0.24 13.76 -2.21
C GLY A 342 1.76 13.54 -1.98
N ILE A 343 2.14 12.49 -1.26
CA ILE A 343 3.55 12.10 -1.08
C ILE A 343 4.16 11.67 -2.43
N ILE A 344 3.46 10.86 -3.21
CA ILE A 344 3.93 10.40 -4.53
C ILE A 344 4.11 11.59 -5.49
N GLU A 345 3.14 12.50 -5.53
CA GLU A 345 3.19 13.73 -6.31
C GLU A 345 4.39 14.60 -5.92
N ALA A 346 4.64 14.78 -4.62
CA ALA A 346 5.80 15.51 -4.12
C ALA A 346 7.14 14.86 -4.54
N CYS A 347 7.22 13.53 -4.57
CA CYS A 347 8.41 12.83 -5.06
C CYS A 347 8.66 13.07 -6.54
N HIS A 348 7.60 13.01 -7.37
CA HIS A 348 7.72 13.32 -8.81
C HIS A 348 8.06 14.79 -9.06
N ALA A 349 7.53 15.72 -8.27
CA ALA A 349 7.87 17.15 -8.35
C ALA A 349 9.35 17.41 -8.02
N GLN A 350 9.94 16.68 -7.07
CA GLN A 350 11.38 16.76 -6.75
C GLN A 350 12.26 16.09 -7.83
N ASN A 351 11.72 15.15 -8.60
CA ASN A 351 12.46 14.35 -9.57
C ASN A 351 11.71 14.25 -10.91
N PRO A 352 11.62 15.33 -11.67
CA PRO A 352 10.93 15.29 -12.96
C PRO A 352 11.70 14.37 -13.92
N LEU A 353 11.05 13.28 -14.33
CA LEU A 353 11.56 12.39 -15.37
C LEU A 353 11.08 12.86 -16.75
N PRO A 354 11.89 12.73 -17.80
CA PRO A 354 11.47 13.09 -19.15
C PRO A 354 10.34 12.19 -19.62
N VAL A 355 9.27 12.78 -20.13
CA VAL A 355 8.19 12.03 -20.82
C VAL A 355 8.66 11.74 -22.23
N ILE A 356 8.79 10.46 -22.57
CA ILE A 356 9.28 9.99 -23.87
C ILE A 356 8.12 9.42 -24.69
N TYR A 357 7.16 8.80 -24.03
CA TYR A 357 6.04 8.12 -24.68
C TYR A 357 4.72 8.78 -24.29
N ASP A 358 4.12 9.48 -25.22
CA ASP A 358 2.76 10.04 -25.08
C ASP A 358 1.80 9.19 -25.94
N LEU A 359 1.46 7.99 -25.41
CA LEU A 359 0.70 6.95 -26.08
C LEU A 359 -0.70 6.78 -25.48
#